data_2b90495d19b7a45d9a0d179a96d758e5
#
_entry.id   2b90495d19b7a45d9a0d179a96d758e5
#
_cell.length_a   1.000
_cell.length_b   1.000
_cell.length_c   1.000
_cell.angle_alpha   90.00
_cell.angle_beta   90.00
_cell.angle_gamma   90.00
#
_symmetry.space_group_name_H-M   'P 1'
#
loop_
_entity.id
_entity.type
_entity.pdbx_description
1 polymer ?
#
loop_
_entity_poly.entity_id
_entity_poly.type
_entity_poly.pdbx_seq_one_letter_code
_entity_poly.pdbx_strand_id
1 'polypeptide(L)'
;MYARTSVTATVALLGAAALALPGTTSAAAPRATAPETSPVSVASGRHGADPLVIAHRGASAYAPENTLAAVDKAEELGIDWVENDVQRTKDGRLVVLHDTDLRRTTDAEQVFPDRAPWNVKDFTAAEIARLDAGSWFGPGWAGARVPTLKQYLDTVEDNRQKLLLEIKAPELYPGIEKDILRVLRAEGWLDRAHVRNKLVIQSFGADSVRAVHEQRPDVTTGFLGTPAVADLPSYAKFTDQINPTHSTLSAEYVAAVHRLKGAHGKRLQVNTWTVNDTAGAVRVDGFGVDGIITNNPDVVRDAVG
;
A
#
# COMPACT_ATOMS: atom_id res chain seq x y z
N MET A 1 -21.95 9.02 52.58
CA MET A 1 -21.22 8.41 53.72
C MET A 1 -20.46 7.22 53.20
N TYR A 2 -19.19 7.20 53.39
CA TYR A 2 -18.04 6.24 53.14
C TYR A 2 -16.99 6.82 52.23
N ALA A 3 -16.05 7.27 52.76
CA ALA A 3 -14.74 7.15 53.42
C ALA A 3 -13.63 6.96 52.34
N ARG A 4 -12.82 8.02 52.20
CA ARG A 4 -11.53 8.01 51.46
C ARG A 4 -10.47 7.38 52.35
N THR A 5 -9.69 6.50 51.83
CA THR A 5 -8.43 6.01 52.43
C THR A 5 -7.23 6.45 51.59
N SER A 6 -6.42 7.34 52.17
CA SER A 6 -5.15 7.80 51.66
C SER A 6 -4.06 6.84 52.17
N VAL A 7 -3.17 6.43 51.30
CA VAL A 7 -1.92 5.65 51.65
C VAL A 7 -0.73 6.58 51.42
N THR A 8 -0.04 6.88 52.51
CA THR A 8 1.19 7.69 52.55
C THR A 8 2.40 6.72 52.45
N ALA A 9 3.29 6.96 51.51
CA ALA A 9 4.55 6.21 51.37
C ALA A 9 5.67 7.04 51.97
N THR A 10 6.39 6.46 52.94
CA THR A 10 7.54 7.02 53.67
C THR A 10 8.83 6.70 52.92
N VAL A 11 9.62 7.73 52.64
CA VAL A 11 10.97 7.62 52.07
C VAL A 11 11.97 7.51 53.22
N ALA A 12 12.81 6.45 53.22
CA ALA A 12 13.94 6.29 54.14
C ALA A 12 15.25 6.65 53.43
N LEU A 13 15.92 7.69 53.90
CA LEU A 13 17.33 7.98 53.51
C LEU A 13 18.28 7.10 54.34
N LEU A 14 19.19 6.41 53.69
CA LEU A 14 20.35 5.78 54.28
C LEU A 14 21.61 6.46 53.76
N GLY A 15 22.36 7.06 54.69
CA GLY A 15 23.65 7.67 54.43
C GLY A 15 24.78 6.63 54.37
N ALA A 16 25.73 6.82 53.47
CA ALA A 16 26.94 6.01 53.35
C ALA A 16 28.17 6.86 53.77
N ALA A 17 28.88 6.36 54.76
CA ALA A 17 30.13 6.91 55.25
C ALA A 17 31.32 6.51 54.36
N ALA A 18 32.20 7.46 54.06
CA ALA A 18 33.43 7.24 53.30
C ALA A 18 34.55 6.78 54.24
N LEU A 19 35.20 5.68 53.91
CA LEU A 19 36.49 5.24 54.51
C LEU A 19 37.60 5.38 53.46
N ALA A 20 38.60 6.19 53.77
CA ALA A 20 39.82 6.36 52.98
C ALA A 20 40.85 5.30 53.34
N LEU A 21 41.51 4.68 52.37
CA LEU A 21 42.72 3.83 52.51
C LEU A 21 43.83 4.34 51.58
N PRO A 22 45.14 4.14 51.99
CA PRO A 22 46.22 4.83 51.34
C PRO A 22 46.71 4.16 50.05
N GLY A 23 47.38 4.97 49.24
CA GLY A 23 47.87 4.61 47.93
C GLY A 23 48.97 3.59 47.85
N THR A 24 48.95 2.80 46.80
CA THR A 24 50.05 2.03 46.26
C THR A 24 50.34 2.46 44.83
N THR A 25 51.54 2.96 44.61
CA THR A 25 52.06 3.28 43.26
C THR A 25 52.30 1.98 42.51
N SER A 26 51.61 1.77 41.40
CA SER A 26 51.91 0.68 40.49
C SER A 26 52.39 1.23 39.15
N ALA A 27 53.48 0.69 38.66
CA ALA A 27 54.16 1.08 37.44
C ALA A 27 53.26 0.84 36.19
N ALA A 28 53.26 1.81 35.24
CA ALA A 28 52.56 1.73 33.97
C ALA A 28 53.19 0.66 33.05
N ALA A 29 52.39 -0.33 32.66
CA ALA A 29 52.71 -1.24 31.56
C ALA A 29 52.33 -0.58 30.22
N PRO A 30 53.02 -0.84 29.12
CA PRO A 30 52.72 -0.22 27.81
C PRO A 30 51.36 -0.71 27.28
N ARG A 31 50.54 0.26 26.92
CA ARG A 31 49.19 0.06 26.32
C ARG A 31 49.35 -0.47 24.88
N ALA A 32 48.98 -1.73 24.66
CA ALA A 32 48.83 -2.26 23.31
C ALA A 32 47.70 -1.49 22.59
N THR A 33 48.01 -0.85 21.49
CA THR A 33 47.05 -0.25 20.60
C THR A 33 46.23 -1.36 19.95
N ALA A 34 44.93 -1.43 20.29
CA ALA A 34 43.96 -2.24 19.55
C ALA A 34 43.86 -1.67 18.13
N PRO A 35 43.73 -2.53 17.10
CA PRO A 35 43.48 -2.04 15.76
C PRO A 35 42.12 -1.32 15.71
N GLU A 36 42.12 -0.07 15.26
CA GLU A 36 40.88 0.66 14.90
C GLU A 36 40.21 -0.10 13.78
N THR A 37 39.10 -0.78 14.09
CA THR A 37 38.18 -1.26 13.09
C THR A 37 37.46 -0.01 12.56
N SER A 38 37.92 0.53 11.46
CA SER A 38 37.16 1.49 10.67
C SER A 38 35.78 0.88 10.37
N PRO A 39 34.66 1.64 10.54
CA PRO A 39 33.37 1.16 10.11
C PRO A 39 33.45 0.88 8.60
N VAL A 40 33.27 -0.37 8.21
CA VAL A 40 33.06 -0.72 6.81
C VAL A 40 31.79 0.02 6.41
N SER A 41 31.94 1.14 5.72
CA SER A 41 30.85 1.80 4.99
C SER A 41 30.40 0.77 3.94
N VAL A 42 29.31 0.08 4.22
CA VAL A 42 28.58 -0.66 3.20
C VAL A 42 28.02 0.43 2.27
N ALA A 43 28.80 0.77 1.25
CA ALA A 43 28.27 1.52 0.13
C ALA A 43 27.14 0.66 -0.44
N SER A 44 25.90 1.01 -0.12
CA SER A 44 24.73 0.54 -0.83
C SER A 44 24.92 1.02 -2.28
N GLY A 45 25.41 0.13 -3.13
CA GLY A 45 25.42 0.37 -4.56
C GLY A 45 23.94 0.50 -4.98
N ARG A 46 23.46 1.73 -5.14
CA ARG A 46 22.16 2.00 -5.74
C ARG A 46 22.14 1.33 -7.11
N HIS A 47 21.40 0.25 -7.23
CA HIS A 47 21.24 -0.50 -8.46
C HIS A 47 19.95 -0.01 -9.14
N GLY A 48 20.04 1.13 -9.87
CA GLY A 48 18.92 1.63 -10.66
C GLY A 48 18.31 2.94 -10.15
N ALA A 49 17.19 3.35 -10.73
CA ALA A 49 16.37 4.47 -10.28
C ALA A 49 15.66 4.12 -8.95
N ASP A 50 15.36 5.13 -8.13
CA ASP A 50 14.60 4.97 -6.90
C ASP A 50 13.24 4.28 -7.20
N PRO A 51 12.74 3.43 -6.29
CA PRO A 51 11.46 2.74 -6.50
C PRO A 51 10.30 3.73 -6.56
N LEU A 52 9.28 3.41 -7.37
CA LEU A 52 8.04 4.18 -7.40
C LEU A 52 7.35 4.11 -6.04
N VAL A 53 6.88 5.25 -5.52
CA VAL A 53 6.03 5.29 -4.34
C VAL A 53 4.58 5.40 -4.78
N ILE A 54 3.75 4.46 -4.31
CA ILE A 54 2.35 4.32 -4.69
C ILE A 54 1.49 4.45 -3.44
N ALA A 55 0.61 5.45 -3.40
CA ALA A 55 -0.28 5.70 -2.28
C ALA A 55 -1.42 4.66 -2.25
N HIS A 56 -1.35 3.73 -1.28
CA HIS A 56 -2.29 2.62 -1.09
C HIS A 56 -3.68 3.12 -0.67
N ARG A 57 -4.67 2.96 -1.55
CA ARG A 57 -6.03 3.49 -1.38
C ARG A 57 -6.04 5.02 -1.22
N GLY A 58 -5.14 5.70 -1.93
CA GLY A 58 -4.75 7.07 -1.67
C GLY A 58 -3.79 7.19 -0.48
N ALA A 59 -3.61 8.38 0.09
CA ALA A 59 -2.79 8.58 1.29
C ALA A 59 -3.55 8.14 2.55
N SER A 60 -3.80 6.83 2.69
CA SER A 60 -4.75 6.24 3.64
C SER A 60 -4.34 6.31 5.11
N ALA A 61 -3.08 6.67 5.41
CA ALA A 61 -2.69 7.01 6.79
C ALA A 61 -3.17 8.42 7.22
N TYR A 62 -3.56 9.28 6.28
CA TYR A 62 -3.88 10.69 6.50
C TYR A 62 -5.32 11.08 6.17
N ALA A 63 -6.00 10.27 5.36
CA ALA A 63 -7.39 10.47 4.94
C ALA A 63 -8.10 9.11 4.82
N PRO A 64 -9.46 9.06 4.89
CA PRO A 64 -10.20 7.79 4.78
C PRO A 64 -9.87 7.06 3.47
N GLU A 65 -9.46 5.79 3.59
CA GLU A 65 -9.05 4.97 2.44
C GLU A 65 -10.09 4.94 1.32
N ASN A 66 -9.63 4.87 0.06
CA ASN A 66 -10.48 4.75 -1.12
C ASN A 66 -11.48 5.90 -1.34
N THR A 67 -11.36 7.02 -0.64
CA THR A 67 -12.15 8.24 -0.86
C THR A 67 -11.42 9.23 -1.77
N LEU A 68 -12.16 10.18 -2.35
CA LEU A 68 -11.55 11.25 -3.14
C LEU A 68 -10.59 12.10 -2.29
N ALA A 69 -10.93 12.31 -1.02
CA ALA A 69 -10.07 13.02 -0.07
C ALA A 69 -8.69 12.34 0.14
N ALA A 70 -8.63 11.00 0.07
CA ALA A 70 -7.35 10.29 0.15
C ALA A 70 -6.52 10.43 -1.13
N VAL A 71 -7.17 10.59 -2.29
CA VAL A 71 -6.52 10.90 -3.57
C VAL A 71 -5.93 12.30 -3.54
N ASP A 72 -6.73 13.30 -3.15
CA ASP A 72 -6.29 14.70 -3.01
C ASP A 72 -5.15 14.82 -1.99
N LYS A 73 -5.23 14.06 -0.89
CA LYS A 73 -4.15 14.04 0.11
C LYS A 73 -2.85 13.47 -0.44
N ALA A 74 -2.91 12.49 -1.31
CA ALA A 74 -1.72 11.96 -1.99
C ALA A 74 -1.11 13.01 -2.95
N GLU A 75 -1.94 13.80 -3.65
CA GLU A 75 -1.49 14.93 -4.48
C GLU A 75 -0.83 16.01 -3.65
N GLU A 76 -1.44 16.45 -2.54
CA GLU A 76 -0.88 17.41 -1.59
C GLU A 76 0.52 16.99 -1.07
N LEU A 77 0.75 15.68 -0.92
CA LEU A 77 2.04 15.10 -0.51
C LEU A 77 3.02 14.95 -1.69
N GLY A 78 2.63 15.33 -2.91
CA GLY A 78 3.46 15.26 -4.12
C GLY A 78 3.64 13.83 -4.64
N ILE A 79 2.64 12.96 -4.46
CA ILE A 79 2.68 11.55 -4.89
C ILE A 79 1.94 11.39 -6.22
N ASP A 80 2.67 10.95 -7.23
CA ASP A 80 2.15 10.77 -8.59
C ASP A 80 1.24 9.56 -8.76
N TRP A 81 1.48 8.48 -8.00
CA TRP A 81 0.75 7.22 -8.14
C TRP A 81 -0.20 6.98 -6.97
N VAL A 82 -1.45 6.72 -7.29
CA VAL A 82 -2.45 6.26 -6.32
C VAL A 82 -2.93 4.87 -6.69
N GLU A 83 -3.26 4.10 -5.68
CA GLU A 83 -3.86 2.77 -5.84
C GLU A 83 -5.29 2.81 -5.32
N ASN A 84 -6.17 1.97 -5.88
CA ASN A 84 -7.55 1.79 -5.44
C ASN A 84 -8.07 0.36 -5.62
N ASP A 85 -9.17 0.04 -4.91
CA ASP A 85 -9.87 -1.25 -4.96
C ASP A 85 -11.23 -1.09 -5.64
N VAL A 86 -11.49 -1.80 -6.74
CA VAL A 86 -12.74 -1.68 -7.50
C VAL A 86 -13.62 -2.90 -7.31
N GLN A 87 -14.90 -2.66 -6.94
CA GLN A 87 -15.94 -3.67 -6.79
C GLN A 87 -17.21 -3.27 -7.57
N ARG A 88 -18.16 -4.21 -7.72
CA ARG A 88 -19.40 -4.00 -8.45
C ARG A 88 -20.63 -4.09 -7.56
N THR A 89 -21.49 -3.10 -7.63
CA THR A 89 -22.77 -3.02 -6.92
C THR A 89 -23.83 -3.95 -7.54
N LYS A 90 -24.94 -4.13 -6.82
CA LYS A 90 -26.10 -4.92 -7.26
C LYS A 90 -26.66 -4.49 -8.63
N ASP A 91 -26.66 -3.21 -8.92
CA ASP A 91 -27.14 -2.62 -10.18
C ASP A 91 -26.04 -2.44 -11.23
N GLY A 92 -24.88 -3.11 -11.06
CA GLY A 92 -23.81 -3.18 -12.06
C GLY A 92 -22.95 -1.92 -12.16
N ARG A 93 -22.99 -1.02 -11.16
CA ARG A 93 -22.09 0.12 -11.11
C ARG A 93 -20.77 -0.26 -10.42
N LEU A 94 -19.69 0.40 -10.80
CA LEU A 94 -18.38 0.19 -10.17
C LEU A 94 -18.18 1.24 -9.09
N VAL A 95 -17.80 0.78 -7.89
CA VAL A 95 -17.48 1.60 -6.72
C VAL A 95 -16.07 1.28 -6.23
N VAL A 96 -15.47 2.23 -5.51
CA VAL A 96 -14.11 2.09 -4.97
C VAL A 96 -14.20 1.82 -3.47
N LEU A 97 -13.90 0.60 -3.08
CA LEU A 97 -13.97 0.11 -1.68
C LEU A 97 -13.21 -1.21 -1.55
N HIS A 98 -12.45 -1.38 -0.45
CA HIS A 98 -11.59 -2.56 -0.25
C HIS A 98 -12.36 -3.80 0.20
N ASP A 99 -13.10 -3.71 1.31
CA ASP A 99 -13.76 -4.85 1.92
C ASP A 99 -14.96 -5.29 1.07
N THR A 100 -15.27 -6.57 1.05
CA THR A 100 -16.44 -7.08 0.34
C THR A 100 -17.77 -6.75 1.03
N ASP A 101 -17.70 -6.17 2.23
CA ASP A 101 -18.83 -5.60 2.96
C ASP A 101 -18.57 -4.13 3.35
N LEU A 102 -19.63 -3.43 3.71
CA LEU A 102 -19.65 -1.98 3.90
C LEU A 102 -19.32 -1.53 5.34
N ARG A 103 -19.17 -2.45 6.31
CA ARG A 103 -19.20 -2.15 7.76
C ARG A 103 -18.00 -1.36 8.27
N ARG A 104 -16.79 -1.79 7.92
CA ARG A 104 -15.56 -1.25 8.52
C ARG A 104 -15.34 0.23 8.20
N THR A 105 -15.67 0.64 6.99
CA THR A 105 -15.34 1.97 6.47
C THR A 105 -16.57 2.82 6.16
N THR A 106 -17.78 2.38 6.59
CA THR A 106 -19.00 3.17 6.43
C THR A 106 -19.95 3.01 7.63
N ASP A 107 -20.97 3.85 7.66
CA ASP A 107 -22.09 3.80 8.62
C ASP A 107 -23.24 2.87 8.16
N ALA A 108 -22.95 1.83 7.36
CA ALA A 108 -23.97 0.97 6.74
C ALA A 108 -24.88 0.27 7.76
N GLU A 109 -24.35 -0.11 8.94
CA GLU A 109 -25.13 -0.73 10.01
C GLU A 109 -26.18 0.23 10.59
N GLN A 110 -25.89 1.54 10.64
CA GLN A 110 -26.81 2.55 11.12
C GLN A 110 -27.84 2.94 10.05
N VAL A 111 -27.40 3.09 8.79
CA VAL A 111 -28.28 3.53 7.67
C VAL A 111 -29.18 2.42 7.20
N PHE A 112 -28.73 1.17 7.30
CA PHE A 112 -29.45 -0.04 6.81
C PHE A 112 -29.42 -1.18 7.84
N PRO A 113 -30.00 -1.02 9.04
CA PRO A 113 -29.83 -1.96 10.16
C PRO A 113 -30.33 -3.40 9.85
N ASP A 114 -31.30 -3.53 8.96
CA ASP A 114 -31.93 -4.81 8.62
C ASP A 114 -31.33 -5.48 7.36
N ARG A 115 -30.18 -4.98 6.86
CA ARG A 115 -29.58 -5.40 5.60
C ARG A 115 -28.30 -6.23 5.75
N ALA A 116 -28.05 -6.80 6.98
CA ALA A 116 -26.91 -7.71 7.17
C ALA A 116 -26.89 -8.83 6.10
N PRO A 117 -25.71 -9.25 5.66
CA PRO A 117 -24.34 -8.93 6.11
C PRO A 117 -23.67 -7.71 5.44
N TRP A 118 -24.42 -6.82 4.81
CA TRP A 118 -24.00 -5.59 4.15
C TRP A 118 -22.97 -5.78 3.02
N ASN A 119 -23.03 -6.88 2.28
CA ASN A 119 -22.11 -7.09 1.16
C ASN A 119 -22.30 -6.02 0.08
N VAL A 120 -21.22 -5.51 -0.47
CA VAL A 120 -21.23 -4.48 -1.55
C VAL A 120 -22.14 -4.90 -2.71
N LYS A 121 -22.09 -6.16 -3.13
CA LYS A 121 -22.87 -6.72 -4.24
C LYS A 121 -24.38 -6.77 -4.00
N ASP A 122 -24.83 -6.58 -2.76
CA ASP A 122 -26.25 -6.64 -2.39
C ASP A 122 -26.90 -5.24 -2.35
N PHE A 123 -26.10 -4.17 -2.53
CA PHE A 123 -26.54 -2.79 -2.53
C PHE A 123 -26.39 -2.14 -3.92
N THR A 124 -27.33 -1.27 -4.27
CA THR A 124 -27.23 -0.41 -5.44
C THR A 124 -26.25 0.73 -5.21
N ALA A 125 -25.72 1.32 -6.28
CA ALA A 125 -24.86 2.49 -6.17
C ALA A 125 -25.56 3.66 -5.47
N ALA A 126 -26.86 3.84 -5.67
CA ALA A 126 -27.66 4.88 -5.02
C ALA A 126 -27.77 4.66 -3.49
N GLU A 127 -27.87 3.42 -3.02
CA GLU A 127 -27.85 3.09 -1.60
C GLU A 127 -26.47 3.35 -1.00
N ILE A 128 -25.39 2.91 -1.66
CA ILE A 128 -24.00 3.12 -1.22
C ILE A 128 -23.66 4.62 -1.16
N ALA A 129 -24.14 5.43 -2.11
CA ALA A 129 -23.90 6.87 -2.12
C ALA A 129 -24.50 7.62 -0.91
N ARG A 130 -25.40 7.00 -0.13
CA ARG A 130 -25.96 7.58 1.11
C ARG A 130 -25.04 7.42 2.30
N LEU A 131 -24.09 6.49 2.25
CA LEU A 131 -23.25 6.12 3.38
C LEU A 131 -22.17 7.18 3.65
N ASP A 132 -21.89 7.39 4.92
CA ASP A 132 -20.71 8.12 5.36
C ASP A 132 -19.50 7.18 5.37
N ALA A 133 -18.49 7.49 4.57
CA ALA A 133 -17.25 6.74 4.46
C ALA A 133 -16.05 7.43 5.12
N GLY A 134 -16.28 8.46 5.91
CA GLY A 134 -15.23 9.25 6.54
C GLY A 134 -15.24 9.27 8.06
N SER A 135 -16.41 9.27 8.69
CA SER A 135 -16.55 9.43 10.15
C SER A 135 -15.82 8.35 10.96
N TRP A 136 -15.65 7.14 10.42
CA TRP A 136 -14.88 6.06 11.04
C TRP A 136 -13.38 6.41 11.20
N PHE A 137 -12.86 7.21 10.27
CA PHE A 137 -11.46 7.65 10.28
C PHE A 137 -11.25 8.81 11.27
N GLY A 138 -12.23 9.70 11.37
CA GLY A 138 -12.22 10.82 12.32
C GLY A 138 -13.30 11.87 12.01
N PRO A 139 -13.68 12.69 13.00
CA PRO A 139 -14.80 13.62 12.87
C PRO A 139 -14.61 14.70 11.78
N GLY A 140 -13.36 15.05 11.47
CA GLY A 140 -13.03 15.98 10.38
C GLY A 140 -13.35 15.47 8.98
N TRP A 141 -13.64 14.18 8.84
CA TRP A 141 -13.91 13.51 7.57
C TRP A 141 -15.39 13.12 7.40
N ALA A 142 -16.24 13.51 8.36
CA ALA A 142 -17.67 13.24 8.30
C ALA A 142 -18.26 13.75 6.98
N GLY A 143 -19.06 12.91 6.33
CA GLY A 143 -19.68 13.21 5.06
C GLY A 143 -18.85 12.82 3.82
N ALA A 144 -17.62 12.34 3.96
CA ALA A 144 -16.92 11.68 2.85
C ALA A 144 -17.75 10.47 2.34
N ARG A 145 -17.68 10.19 1.05
CA ARG A 145 -18.52 9.17 0.39
C ARG A 145 -17.67 8.09 -0.24
N VAL A 146 -18.28 6.92 -0.40
CA VAL A 146 -17.74 5.87 -1.28
C VAL A 146 -17.87 6.36 -2.73
N PRO A 147 -16.77 6.58 -3.46
CA PRO A 147 -16.87 7.09 -4.82
C PRO A 147 -17.23 5.97 -5.80
N THR A 148 -17.89 6.34 -6.89
CA THR A 148 -17.90 5.51 -8.10
C THR A 148 -16.52 5.51 -8.74
N LEU A 149 -16.22 4.46 -9.54
CA LEU A 149 -14.95 4.43 -10.30
C LEU A 149 -14.82 5.69 -11.18
N LYS A 150 -15.90 6.16 -11.82
CA LYS A 150 -15.84 7.40 -12.61
C LYS A 150 -15.38 8.59 -11.79
N GLN A 151 -16.00 8.85 -10.64
CA GLN A 151 -15.61 9.98 -9.77
C GLN A 151 -14.15 9.89 -9.34
N TYR A 152 -13.68 8.68 -9.04
CA TYR A 152 -12.28 8.45 -8.68
C TYR A 152 -11.35 8.77 -9.86
N LEU A 153 -11.68 8.30 -11.06
CA LEU A 153 -10.92 8.57 -12.28
C LEU A 153 -10.86 10.08 -12.60
N ASP A 154 -11.97 10.80 -12.46
CA ASP A 154 -12.05 12.25 -12.66
C ASP A 154 -11.05 12.96 -11.69
N THR A 155 -11.06 12.62 -10.39
CA THR A 155 -10.15 13.23 -9.41
C THR A 155 -8.69 12.91 -9.70
N VAL A 156 -8.37 11.67 -10.04
CA VAL A 156 -6.99 11.27 -10.39
C VAL A 156 -6.47 12.03 -11.62
N GLU A 157 -7.34 12.26 -12.63
CA GLU A 157 -6.98 13.03 -13.83
C GLU A 157 -6.84 14.53 -13.53
N ASP A 158 -7.75 15.12 -12.75
CA ASP A 158 -7.69 16.53 -12.33
C ASP A 158 -6.39 16.82 -11.56
N ASN A 159 -5.96 15.88 -10.70
CA ASN A 159 -4.70 15.92 -9.96
C ASN A 159 -3.48 15.56 -10.82
N ARG A 160 -3.67 15.15 -12.09
CA ARG A 160 -2.61 14.67 -13.01
C ARG A 160 -1.85 13.46 -12.48
N GLN A 161 -2.45 12.71 -11.58
CA GLN A 161 -1.89 11.50 -11.00
C GLN A 161 -2.00 10.31 -11.95
N LYS A 162 -1.48 9.18 -11.52
CA LYS A 162 -1.43 7.89 -12.22
C LYS A 162 -2.12 6.84 -11.35
N LEU A 163 -2.70 5.83 -11.96
CA LEU A 163 -3.56 4.86 -11.29
C LEU A 163 -3.01 3.44 -11.36
N LEU A 164 -2.88 2.80 -10.20
CA LEU A 164 -2.78 1.36 -10.02
C LEU A 164 -4.16 0.86 -9.56
N LEU A 165 -4.96 0.31 -10.49
CA LEU A 165 -6.32 -0.16 -10.22
C LEU A 165 -6.31 -1.63 -9.81
N GLU A 166 -6.80 -1.96 -8.61
CA GLU A 166 -7.05 -3.34 -8.21
C GLU A 166 -8.47 -3.80 -8.57
N ILE A 167 -8.59 -4.92 -9.27
CA ILE A 167 -9.85 -5.65 -9.40
C ILE A 167 -10.03 -6.51 -8.16
N LYS A 168 -10.92 -6.06 -7.26
CA LYS A 168 -11.15 -6.68 -5.96
C LYS A 168 -12.09 -7.86 -6.03
N ALA A 169 -11.72 -8.98 -5.39
CA ALA A 169 -12.54 -10.18 -5.27
C ALA A 169 -13.29 -10.57 -6.57
N PRO A 170 -12.59 -10.72 -7.72
CA PRO A 170 -13.22 -10.92 -9.03
C PRO A 170 -14.13 -12.16 -9.08
N GLU A 171 -13.90 -13.14 -8.22
CA GLU A 171 -14.71 -14.34 -8.07
C GLU A 171 -16.15 -14.05 -7.62
N LEU A 172 -16.38 -12.91 -6.96
CA LEU A 172 -17.72 -12.46 -6.56
C LEU A 172 -18.46 -11.72 -7.69
N TYR A 173 -17.74 -11.32 -8.74
CA TYR A 173 -18.22 -10.42 -9.78
C TYR A 173 -17.89 -10.93 -11.18
N PRO A 174 -18.45 -12.05 -11.65
CA PRO A 174 -18.13 -12.58 -12.99
C PRO A 174 -18.20 -11.51 -14.08
N GLY A 175 -17.11 -11.34 -14.84
CA GLY A 175 -17.00 -10.38 -15.94
C GLY A 175 -16.76 -8.92 -15.52
N ILE A 176 -16.34 -8.67 -14.28
CA ILE A 176 -16.02 -7.32 -13.78
C ILE A 176 -14.92 -6.65 -14.62
N GLU A 177 -13.98 -7.40 -15.15
CA GLU A 177 -12.91 -6.93 -16.04
C GLU A 177 -13.47 -6.15 -17.23
N LYS A 178 -14.50 -6.71 -17.88
CA LYS A 178 -15.18 -6.08 -19.00
C LYS A 178 -15.90 -4.79 -18.59
N ASP A 179 -16.51 -4.77 -17.40
CA ASP A 179 -17.18 -3.59 -16.89
C ASP A 179 -16.19 -2.48 -16.58
N ILE A 180 -15.04 -2.80 -15.95
CA ILE A 180 -13.95 -1.87 -15.67
C ILE A 180 -13.37 -1.32 -16.97
N LEU A 181 -13.02 -2.17 -17.94
CA LEU A 181 -12.49 -1.73 -19.23
C LEU A 181 -13.50 -0.85 -20.00
N ARG A 182 -14.81 -1.08 -19.85
CA ARG A 182 -15.85 -0.23 -20.44
C ARG A 182 -15.87 1.16 -19.81
N VAL A 183 -15.76 1.27 -18.47
CA VAL A 183 -15.70 2.57 -17.79
C VAL A 183 -14.41 3.29 -18.14
N LEU A 184 -13.24 2.63 -18.03
CA LEU A 184 -11.94 3.21 -18.39
C LEU A 184 -11.94 3.75 -19.83
N ARG A 185 -12.59 3.05 -20.77
CA ARG A 185 -12.72 3.52 -22.16
C ARG A 185 -13.62 4.76 -22.26
N ALA A 186 -14.75 4.77 -21.57
CA ALA A 186 -15.69 5.89 -21.61
C ALA A 186 -15.10 7.17 -21.03
N GLU A 187 -14.21 7.03 -20.01
CA GLU A 187 -13.54 8.15 -19.35
C GLU A 187 -12.16 8.48 -19.98
N GLY A 188 -11.80 7.90 -21.14
CA GLY A 188 -10.56 8.22 -21.87
C GLY A 188 -9.29 7.52 -21.35
N TRP A 189 -9.36 6.76 -20.27
CA TRP A 189 -8.21 6.10 -19.64
C TRP A 189 -7.61 4.95 -20.45
N LEU A 190 -8.24 4.53 -21.56
CA LEU A 190 -7.69 3.54 -22.49
C LEU A 190 -7.10 4.15 -23.75
N ASP A 191 -6.80 5.44 -23.76
CA ASP A 191 -6.01 6.05 -24.81
C ASP A 191 -4.50 5.69 -24.69
N ARG A 192 -3.74 6.01 -25.73
CA ARG A 192 -2.33 5.67 -25.80
C ARG A 192 -1.47 6.34 -24.71
N ALA A 193 -1.83 7.52 -24.24
CA ALA A 193 -1.05 8.26 -23.25
C ALA A 193 -1.24 7.64 -21.85
N HIS A 194 -2.49 7.35 -21.49
CA HIS A 194 -2.83 6.71 -20.21
C HIS A 194 -2.27 5.30 -20.12
N VAL A 195 -2.55 4.45 -21.11
CA VAL A 195 -2.09 3.06 -21.15
C VAL A 195 -0.56 2.94 -21.04
N ARG A 196 0.18 3.87 -21.64
CA ARG A 196 1.65 3.82 -21.60
C ARG A 196 2.26 4.30 -20.30
N ASN A 197 1.62 5.26 -19.61
CA ASN A 197 2.30 6.02 -18.58
C ASN A 197 1.51 6.21 -17.29
N LYS A 198 0.19 5.97 -17.30
CA LYS A 198 -0.69 6.39 -16.20
C LYS A 198 -1.57 5.26 -15.63
N LEU A 199 -1.65 4.11 -16.28
CA LEU A 199 -2.57 3.04 -15.88
C LEU A 199 -1.85 1.70 -15.75
N VAL A 200 -2.05 1.07 -14.60
CA VAL A 200 -1.76 -0.35 -14.36
C VAL A 200 -3.00 -1.00 -13.76
N ILE A 201 -3.35 -2.20 -14.19
CA ILE A 201 -4.46 -2.99 -13.60
C ILE A 201 -3.89 -4.22 -12.93
N GLN A 202 -4.23 -4.44 -11.65
CA GLN A 202 -3.76 -5.58 -10.87
C GLN A 202 -4.92 -6.36 -10.23
N SER A 203 -4.66 -7.60 -9.85
CA SER A 203 -5.59 -8.42 -9.07
C SER A 203 -4.87 -9.59 -8.39
N PHE A 204 -5.46 -10.12 -7.31
CA PHE A 204 -5.11 -11.43 -6.75
C PHE A 204 -5.61 -12.60 -7.62
N GLY A 205 -6.63 -12.36 -8.47
CA GLY A 205 -7.15 -13.35 -9.41
C GLY A 205 -6.29 -13.44 -10.66
N ALA A 206 -5.45 -14.49 -10.79
CA ALA A 206 -4.62 -14.69 -11.98
C ALA A 206 -5.44 -14.76 -13.27
N ASP A 207 -6.64 -15.37 -13.23
CA ASP A 207 -7.54 -15.45 -14.39
C ASP A 207 -8.13 -14.08 -14.72
N SER A 208 -8.38 -13.23 -13.73
CA SER A 208 -8.82 -11.86 -13.94
C SER A 208 -7.74 -11.01 -14.63
N VAL A 209 -6.48 -11.11 -14.15
CA VAL A 209 -5.33 -10.44 -14.80
C VAL A 209 -5.18 -10.91 -16.26
N ARG A 210 -5.29 -12.23 -16.50
CA ARG A 210 -5.25 -12.81 -17.85
C ARG A 210 -6.39 -12.28 -18.72
N ALA A 211 -7.60 -12.21 -18.19
CA ALA A 211 -8.77 -11.71 -18.91
C ALA A 211 -8.63 -10.24 -19.30
N VAL A 212 -7.99 -9.41 -18.46
CA VAL A 212 -7.63 -8.02 -18.81
C VAL A 212 -6.63 -8.02 -19.97
N HIS A 213 -5.53 -8.78 -19.85
CA HIS A 213 -4.51 -8.86 -20.90
C HIS A 213 -5.07 -9.33 -22.23
N GLU A 214 -5.92 -10.36 -22.24
CA GLU A 214 -6.55 -10.88 -23.47
C GLU A 214 -7.46 -9.86 -24.15
N GLN A 215 -8.21 -9.05 -23.37
CA GLN A 215 -9.11 -8.02 -23.89
C GLN A 215 -8.39 -6.74 -24.31
N ARG A 216 -7.30 -6.38 -23.63
CA ARG A 216 -6.49 -5.18 -23.84
C ARG A 216 -5.01 -5.49 -23.61
N PRO A 217 -4.37 -6.15 -24.61
CA PRO A 217 -2.97 -6.56 -24.49
C PRO A 217 -1.96 -5.40 -24.43
N ASP A 218 -2.41 -4.18 -24.64
CA ASP A 218 -1.63 -2.95 -24.51
C ASP A 218 -1.61 -2.35 -23.09
N VAL A 219 -2.51 -2.81 -22.18
CA VAL A 219 -2.56 -2.35 -20.79
C VAL A 219 -1.54 -3.11 -19.95
N THR A 220 -0.72 -2.38 -19.19
CA THR A 220 0.19 -2.96 -18.21
C THR A 220 -0.60 -3.66 -17.09
N THR A 221 -0.28 -4.91 -16.80
CA THR A 221 -0.97 -5.69 -15.78
C THR A 221 -0.03 -6.17 -14.67
N GLY A 222 -0.57 -6.33 -13.46
CA GLY A 222 0.12 -6.81 -12.27
C GLY A 222 -0.61 -7.98 -11.61
N PHE A 223 0.12 -8.98 -11.14
CA PHE A 223 -0.42 -10.06 -10.32
C PHE A 223 -0.06 -9.85 -8.85
N LEU A 224 -1.06 -9.73 -8.00
CA LEU A 224 -0.90 -9.63 -6.55
C LEU A 224 -0.67 -11.02 -5.96
N GLY A 225 0.54 -11.28 -5.47
CA GLY A 225 0.90 -12.56 -4.88
C GLY A 225 2.36 -12.91 -5.05
N THR A 226 2.74 -14.08 -4.51
CA THR A 226 4.11 -14.60 -4.53
C THR A 226 4.12 -15.99 -5.20
N PRO A 227 4.00 -16.09 -6.54
CA PRO A 227 4.13 -17.36 -7.25
C PRO A 227 5.46 -18.02 -6.94
N ALA A 228 5.51 -19.35 -6.92
CA ALA A 228 6.79 -20.06 -6.85
C ALA A 228 7.68 -19.66 -8.04
N VAL A 229 8.99 -19.60 -7.82
CA VAL A 229 9.96 -19.20 -8.87
C VAL A 229 9.80 -20.05 -10.14
N ALA A 230 9.50 -21.33 -9.99
CA ALA A 230 9.27 -22.25 -11.12
C ALA A 230 8.02 -21.87 -11.95
N ASP A 231 7.04 -21.19 -11.35
CA ASP A 231 5.78 -20.83 -12.01
C ASP A 231 5.83 -19.43 -12.65
N LEU A 232 6.79 -18.59 -12.27
CA LEU A 232 6.94 -17.23 -12.78
C LEU A 232 6.87 -17.13 -14.31
N PRO A 233 7.49 -18.07 -15.11
CA PRO A 233 7.38 -18.01 -16.56
C PRO A 233 5.95 -18.15 -17.10
N SER A 234 5.03 -18.74 -16.34
CA SER A 234 3.62 -18.86 -16.74
C SER A 234 2.87 -17.54 -16.54
N TYR A 235 3.17 -16.84 -15.45
CA TYR A 235 2.62 -15.51 -15.15
C TYR A 235 3.14 -14.43 -16.10
N ALA A 236 4.43 -14.47 -16.42
CA ALA A 236 5.07 -13.53 -17.35
C ALA A 236 4.43 -13.47 -18.75
N LYS A 237 3.61 -14.46 -19.11
CA LYS A 237 2.91 -14.48 -20.41
C LYS A 237 1.74 -13.48 -20.47
N PHE A 238 1.20 -13.08 -19.33
CA PHE A 238 0.01 -12.23 -19.25
C PHE A 238 0.11 -11.10 -18.20
N THR A 239 1.28 -10.94 -17.56
CA THR A 239 1.50 -9.83 -16.63
C THR A 239 2.88 -9.21 -16.80
N ASP A 240 3.01 -7.94 -16.39
CA ASP A 240 4.24 -7.17 -16.44
C ASP A 240 4.82 -6.93 -15.05
N GLN A 241 4.02 -7.24 -14.00
CA GLN A 241 4.41 -7.03 -12.61
C GLN A 241 4.00 -8.23 -11.76
N ILE A 242 4.88 -8.63 -10.84
CA ILE A 242 4.56 -9.53 -9.72
C ILE A 242 4.61 -8.69 -8.46
N ASN A 243 3.48 -8.60 -7.75
CA ASN A 243 3.30 -7.69 -6.62
C ASN A 243 3.11 -8.50 -5.31
N PRO A 244 4.19 -9.00 -4.69
CA PRO A 244 4.13 -9.78 -3.45
C PRO A 244 3.96 -8.88 -2.22
N THR A 245 3.44 -9.47 -1.13
CA THR A 245 3.54 -8.81 0.19
C THR A 245 4.99 -8.72 0.64
N HIS A 246 5.37 -7.61 1.26
CA HIS A 246 6.74 -7.36 1.72
C HIS A 246 7.25 -8.38 2.76
N SER A 247 6.33 -9.08 3.45
CA SER A 247 6.67 -10.09 4.46
C SER A 247 7.22 -11.38 3.86
N THR A 248 6.89 -11.70 2.60
CA THR A 248 7.36 -12.89 1.88
C THR A 248 8.48 -12.58 0.89
N LEU A 249 8.91 -11.31 0.81
CA LEU A 249 9.87 -10.86 -0.19
C LEU A 249 11.32 -11.05 0.27
N SER A 250 12.18 -11.45 -0.67
CA SER A 250 13.63 -11.47 -0.52
C SER A 250 14.32 -10.94 -1.78
N ALA A 251 15.60 -10.54 -1.64
CA ALA A 251 16.40 -10.07 -2.78
C ALA A 251 16.54 -11.15 -3.87
N GLU A 252 16.65 -12.42 -3.48
CA GLU A 252 16.74 -13.57 -4.41
C GLU A 252 15.46 -13.74 -5.22
N TYR A 253 14.29 -13.52 -4.58
CA TYR A 253 13.01 -13.57 -5.27
C TYR A 253 12.88 -12.43 -6.27
N VAL A 254 13.18 -11.20 -5.87
CA VAL A 254 13.21 -10.03 -6.77
C VAL A 254 14.13 -10.29 -7.96
N ALA A 255 15.35 -10.76 -7.71
CA ALA A 255 16.28 -11.11 -8.76
C ALA A 255 15.76 -12.23 -9.68
N ALA A 256 14.99 -13.19 -9.15
CA ALA A 256 14.37 -14.24 -9.96
C ALA A 256 13.30 -13.68 -10.90
N VAL A 257 12.44 -12.78 -10.41
CA VAL A 257 11.43 -12.08 -11.22
C VAL A 257 12.11 -11.25 -12.31
N HIS A 258 13.12 -10.47 -11.97
CA HIS A 258 13.83 -9.58 -12.89
C HIS A 258 14.58 -10.30 -14.03
N ARG A 259 14.86 -11.59 -13.91
CA ARG A 259 15.43 -12.38 -15.01
C ARG A 259 14.43 -12.65 -16.14
N LEU A 260 13.14 -12.42 -15.90
CA LEU A 260 12.09 -12.67 -16.88
C LEU A 260 11.66 -11.40 -17.60
N LYS A 261 11.04 -11.59 -18.74
CA LYS A 261 10.34 -10.52 -19.46
C LYS A 261 8.84 -10.74 -19.31
N GLY A 262 8.10 -9.68 -18.95
CA GLY A 262 6.65 -9.70 -18.87
C GLY A 262 5.96 -9.70 -20.22
N ALA A 263 4.65 -9.58 -20.21
CA ALA A 263 3.78 -9.67 -21.39
C ALA A 263 4.14 -8.67 -22.49
N HIS A 264 4.66 -7.49 -22.14
CA HIS A 264 5.12 -6.48 -23.11
C HIS A 264 6.61 -6.63 -23.51
N GLY A 265 7.26 -7.74 -23.18
CA GLY A 265 8.66 -8.03 -23.54
C GLY A 265 9.71 -7.20 -22.78
N LYS A 266 9.29 -6.37 -21.82
CA LYS A 266 10.16 -5.63 -20.89
C LYS A 266 10.50 -6.50 -19.68
N ARG A 267 11.53 -6.12 -18.90
CA ARG A 267 11.85 -6.77 -17.62
C ARG A 267 10.59 -6.81 -16.75
N LEU A 268 10.27 -7.99 -16.22
CA LEU A 268 9.16 -8.18 -15.26
C LEU A 268 9.49 -7.40 -13.99
N GLN A 269 8.56 -6.60 -13.50
CA GLN A 269 8.75 -5.71 -12.36
C GLN A 269 8.24 -6.31 -11.05
N VAL A 270 8.70 -5.77 -9.93
CA VAL A 270 8.23 -6.13 -8.58
C VAL A 270 7.78 -4.87 -7.86
N ASN A 271 6.47 -4.75 -7.57
CA ASN A 271 5.97 -3.78 -6.60
C ASN A 271 5.54 -4.53 -5.33
N THR A 272 5.86 -3.99 -4.16
CA THR A 272 5.55 -4.68 -2.90
C THR A 272 4.63 -3.86 -2.00
N TRP A 273 3.81 -4.52 -1.19
CA TRP A 273 2.76 -3.95 -0.33
C TRP A 273 2.69 -4.66 1.02
N THR A 274 2.12 -4.11 2.09
CA THR A 274 1.98 -2.68 2.33
C THR A 274 3.12 -2.30 3.26
N VAL A 275 3.99 -1.37 2.86
CA VAL A 275 5.18 -0.97 3.61
C VAL A 275 4.94 0.42 4.17
N ASN A 276 4.87 0.57 5.50
CA ASN A 276 4.37 1.80 6.14
C ASN A 276 5.40 2.52 7.01
N ASP A 277 6.64 2.07 7.04
CA ASP A 277 7.69 2.66 7.85
C ASP A 277 9.04 2.72 7.12
N THR A 278 9.91 3.59 7.59
CA THR A 278 11.26 3.82 7.03
C THR A 278 12.09 2.55 6.96
N ALA A 279 12.07 1.74 8.01
CA ALA A 279 12.91 0.53 8.06
C ALA A 279 12.46 -0.51 7.03
N GLY A 280 11.16 -0.69 6.89
CA GLY A 280 10.55 -1.53 5.86
C GLY A 280 10.88 -1.03 4.45
N ALA A 281 10.76 0.29 4.22
CA ALA A 281 11.07 0.92 2.93
C ALA A 281 12.53 0.70 2.52
N VAL A 282 13.49 1.04 3.39
CA VAL A 282 14.92 0.84 3.14
C VAL A 282 15.25 -0.64 2.91
N ARG A 283 14.60 -1.54 3.66
CA ARG A 283 14.81 -2.98 3.50
C ARG A 283 14.38 -3.47 2.12
N VAL A 284 13.18 -3.11 1.65
CA VAL A 284 12.68 -3.60 0.36
C VAL A 284 13.34 -2.90 -0.82
N ASP A 285 13.72 -1.63 -0.67
CA ASP A 285 14.57 -0.91 -1.62
C ASP A 285 15.91 -1.65 -1.80
N GLY A 286 16.54 -2.06 -0.70
CA GLY A 286 17.75 -2.90 -0.72
C GLY A 286 17.58 -4.25 -1.41
N PHE A 287 16.36 -4.74 -1.62
CA PHE A 287 16.08 -5.93 -2.45
C PHE A 287 15.98 -5.60 -3.94
N GLY A 288 15.89 -4.30 -4.30
CA GLY A 288 15.80 -3.82 -5.67
C GLY A 288 14.39 -3.87 -6.26
N VAL A 289 13.35 -3.64 -5.45
CA VAL A 289 11.97 -3.56 -5.94
C VAL A 289 11.78 -2.35 -6.86
N ASP A 290 10.82 -2.43 -7.80
CA ASP A 290 10.52 -1.36 -8.74
C ASP A 290 9.50 -0.36 -8.18
N GLY A 291 8.70 -0.77 -7.17
CA GLY A 291 7.73 0.09 -6.52
C GLY A 291 7.32 -0.38 -5.13
N ILE A 292 6.88 0.57 -4.32
CA ILE A 292 6.45 0.36 -2.94
C ILE A 292 5.05 0.96 -2.76
N ILE A 293 4.09 0.10 -2.44
CA ILE A 293 2.71 0.47 -2.14
C ILE A 293 2.58 0.68 -0.62
N THR A 294 2.10 1.86 -0.20
CA THR A 294 2.18 2.32 1.19
C THR A 294 1.00 3.19 1.60
N ASN A 295 0.59 3.12 2.87
CA ASN A 295 -0.37 4.05 3.47
C ASN A 295 0.28 5.40 3.83
N ASN A 296 1.62 5.42 4.02
CA ASN A 296 2.41 6.58 4.45
C ASN A 296 3.38 7.00 3.33
N PRO A 297 2.86 7.55 2.19
CA PRO A 297 3.66 7.71 0.99
C PRO A 297 4.79 8.74 1.10
N ASP A 298 4.64 9.79 1.90
CA ASP A 298 5.69 10.75 2.22
C ASP A 298 6.83 10.12 3.02
N VAL A 299 6.51 9.32 4.06
CA VAL A 299 7.50 8.61 4.88
C VAL A 299 8.33 7.65 4.04
N VAL A 300 7.69 6.91 3.14
CA VAL A 300 8.37 5.96 2.26
C VAL A 300 9.20 6.69 1.21
N ARG A 301 8.66 7.75 0.56
CA ARG A 301 9.42 8.57 -0.39
C ARG A 301 10.70 9.12 0.24
N ASP A 302 10.60 9.72 1.43
CA ASP A 302 11.73 10.34 2.10
C ASP A 302 12.76 9.30 2.59
N ALA A 303 12.37 8.03 2.68
CA ALA A 303 13.26 6.93 3.08
C ALA A 303 14.07 6.35 1.91
N VAL A 304 13.56 6.42 0.67
CA VAL A 304 14.17 5.76 -0.51
C VAL A 304 14.64 6.75 -1.58
N GLY A 305 14.31 8.05 -1.44
CA GLY A 305 14.65 9.15 -2.35
C GLY A 305 15.98 9.85 -2.08
#